data_172f11566986a788a6ef853038ec020d
#
_entry.id   172f11566986a788a6ef853038ec020d
#
_cell.length_a   1.000
_cell.length_b   1.000
_cell.length_c   1.000
_cell.angle_alpha   90.00
_cell.angle_beta   90.00
_cell.angle_gamma   90.00
#
_symmetry.space_group_name_H-M   'P 1'
#
loop_
_entity.id
_entity.type
_entity.pdbx_description
1 polymer ?
#
loop_
_entity_poly.entity_id
_entity_poly.type
_entity_poly.pdbx_seq_one_letter_code
_entity_poly.pdbx_strand_id
1 'polypeptide(L)'
;MMKPVVHLELHTGDLDGARELYAALFGWKQERVEAGHRSYLALELGRGLGGGIVECATDRALWLPYVEVAQIDAATDAARASGAAVLLEPREGPGGWRSVIATPAGGEIALWQPKR
;
A
#
# COMPACT_ATOMS: atom_id res chain seq x y z
N MET A 1 -4.72 -10.52 -18.83
CA MET A 1 -4.41 -9.09 -18.90
C MET A 1 -3.60 -8.67 -17.69
N MET A 2 -2.57 -7.87 -17.91
CA MET A 2 -1.68 -7.41 -16.86
C MET A 2 -2.40 -6.45 -15.91
N LYS A 3 -2.14 -6.62 -14.60
CA LYS A 3 -2.64 -5.73 -13.56
C LYS A 3 -1.46 -4.89 -13.06
N PRO A 4 -1.57 -3.55 -13.11
CA PRO A 4 -0.42 -2.70 -12.79
C PRO A 4 -0.22 -2.51 -11.30
N VAL A 5 1.05 -2.30 -10.90
CA VAL A 5 1.37 -1.71 -9.60
C VAL A 5 1.13 -0.22 -9.72
N VAL A 6 0.29 0.33 -8.85
CA VAL A 6 -0.13 1.73 -8.94
C VAL A 6 0.31 2.59 -7.76
N HIS A 7 0.88 1.97 -6.72
CA HIS A 7 1.20 2.66 -5.49
C HIS A 7 2.17 1.82 -4.67
N LEU A 8 3.10 2.46 -3.98
CA LEU A 8 3.97 1.81 -2.99
C LEU A 8 3.78 2.51 -1.65
N GLU A 9 3.56 1.74 -0.61
CA GLU A 9 3.29 2.32 0.70
C GLU A 9 4.20 1.69 1.75
N LEU A 10 4.92 2.53 2.48
CA LEU A 10 5.73 2.07 3.61
C LEU A 10 4.90 2.10 4.88
N HIS A 11 4.83 0.98 5.55
CA HIS A 11 4.25 0.87 6.88
C HIS A 11 5.37 0.80 7.89
N THR A 12 5.43 1.76 8.81
CA THR A 12 6.56 1.89 9.72
C THR A 12 6.10 2.40 11.08
N GLY A 13 6.83 2.03 12.12
CA GLY A 13 6.65 2.60 13.46
C GLY A 13 7.42 3.90 13.66
N ASP A 14 8.21 4.34 12.68
CA ASP A 14 9.05 5.54 12.76
C ASP A 14 8.89 6.38 11.50
N LEU A 15 7.77 7.08 11.42
CA LEU A 15 7.46 7.91 10.25
C LEU A 15 8.49 9.03 10.07
N ASP A 16 8.90 9.70 11.13
CA ASP A 16 9.84 10.81 11.03
C ASP A 16 11.21 10.36 10.54
N GLY A 17 11.71 9.24 11.06
CA GLY A 17 12.99 8.69 10.61
C GLY A 17 12.96 8.28 9.15
N ALA A 18 11.89 7.62 8.72
CA ALA A 18 11.73 7.23 7.32
C ALA A 18 11.64 8.47 6.42
N ARG A 19 10.85 9.45 6.81
CA ARG A 19 10.68 10.68 6.06
C ARG A 19 12.02 11.40 5.83
N GLU A 20 12.80 11.55 6.89
CA GLU A 20 14.10 12.23 6.80
C GLU A 20 15.08 11.48 5.92
N LEU A 21 15.16 10.16 6.10
CA LEU A 21 16.08 9.34 5.33
C LEU A 21 15.78 9.39 3.83
N TYR A 22 14.53 9.19 3.46
CA TYR A 22 14.17 9.14 2.04
C TYR A 22 14.22 10.51 1.38
N ALA A 23 13.93 11.58 2.12
CA ALA A 23 14.12 12.91 1.60
C ALA A 23 15.60 13.18 1.30
N ALA A 24 16.49 12.78 2.21
CA ALA A 24 17.93 12.97 2.03
C ALA A 24 18.51 12.13 0.90
N LEU A 25 18.06 10.87 0.78
CA LEU A 25 18.62 9.95 -0.22
C LEU A 25 18.05 10.17 -1.62
N PHE A 26 16.75 10.43 -1.73
CA PHE A 26 16.08 10.38 -3.03
C PHE A 26 15.37 11.67 -3.41
N GLY A 27 15.20 12.60 -2.47
CA GLY A 27 14.56 13.87 -2.74
C GLY A 27 13.10 13.76 -3.14
N TRP A 28 12.42 12.68 -2.74
CA TRP A 28 11.00 12.51 -3.05
C TRP A 28 10.19 13.62 -2.42
N LYS A 29 9.29 14.21 -3.20
CA LYS A 29 8.37 15.22 -2.68
C LYS A 29 7.39 14.58 -1.71
N GLN A 30 7.12 15.29 -0.62
CA GLN A 30 6.30 14.79 0.47
C GLN A 30 5.20 15.79 0.76
N GLU A 31 4.01 15.27 1.01
CA GLU A 31 2.86 16.09 1.38
C GLU A 31 2.08 15.36 2.46
N ARG A 32 1.81 16.06 3.58
CA ARG A 32 0.96 15.49 4.63
C ARG A 32 -0.49 15.55 4.20
N VAL A 33 -1.16 14.41 4.27
CA VAL A 33 -2.57 14.29 3.89
C VAL A 33 -3.36 13.88 5.12
N GLU A 34 -4.43 14.62 5.40
CA GLU A 34 -5.37 14.29 6.47
C GLU A 34 -6.56 13.57 5.85
N ALA A 35 -6.88 12.38 6.38
CA ALA A 35 -7.99 11.58 5.89
C ALA A 35 -8.75 11.03 7.09
N GLY A 36 -9.80 11.74 7.48
CA GLY A 36 -10.58 11.39 8.67
C GLY A 36 -9.75 11.50 9.94
N HIS A 37 -9.57 10.39 10.64
CA HIS A 37 -8.78 10.34 11.87
C HIS A 37 -7.30 10.06 11.62
N ARG A 38 -6.91 9.86 10.36
CA ARG A 38 -5.56 9.44 10.01
C ARG A 38 -4.86 10.51 9.22
N SER A 39 -3.57 10.60 9.43
CA SER A 39 -2.72 11.37 8.53
C SER A 39 -1.64 10.44 7.99
N TYR A 40 -1.19 10.73 6.79
CA TYR A 40 -0.09 10.00 6.19
C TYR A 40 0.71 10.96 5.31
N LEU A 41 1.92 10.56 4.94
CA LEU A 41 2.72 11.32 4.00
C LEU A 41 2.52 10.75 2.61
N ALA A 42 2.02 11.57 1.70
CA ALA A 42 1.97 11.21 0.29
C ALA A 42 3.34 11.50 -0.32
N LEU A 43 3.79 10.60 -1.17
CA LEU A 43 5.08 10.69 -1.84
C LEU A 43 4.92 10.71 -3.34
N GLU A 44 5.77 11.49 -4.02
CA GLU A 44 5.99 11.32 -5.45
C GLU A 44 7.26 10.50 -5.61
N LEU A 45 7.09 9.28 -6.15
CA LEU A 45 8.20 8.35 -6.30
C LEU A 45 8.88 8.46 -7.67
N GLY A 46 8.35 9.28 -8.55
CA GLY A 46 8.90 9.52 -9.87
C GLY A 46 8.10 8.81 -10.96
N ARG A 47 8.12 9.39 -12.16
CA ARG A 47 7.51 8.83 -13.37
C ARG A 47 6.02 8.50 -13.21
N GLY A 48 5.31 9.33 -12.45
CA GLY A 48 3.88 9.15 -12.25
C GLY A 48 3.49 8.10 -11.22
N LEU A 49 4.47 7.48 -10.56
CA LEU A 49 4.18 6.52 -9.49
C LEU A 49 4.04 7.26 -8.17
N GLY A 50 2.89 7.09 -7.53
CA GLY A 50 2.64 7.63 -6.21
C GLY A 50 3.01 6.66 -5.11
N GLY A 51 3.09 7.16 -3.91
CA GLY A 51 3.36 6.35 -2.75
C GLY A 51 2.96 7.04 -1.47
N GLY A 52 3.29 6.41 -0.36
CA GLY A 52 2.99 6.99 0.93
C GLY A 52 3.78 6.35 2.04
N ILE A 53 3.81 7.03 3.18
CA ILE A 53 4.33 6.50 4.43
C ILE A 53 3.22 6.60 5.46
N VAL A 54 2.88 5.47 6.06
CA VAL A 54 1.85 5.36 7.10
C VAL A 54 2.51 4.91 8.39
N GLU A 55 2.29 5.66 9.47
CA GLU A 55 2.76 5.24 10.78
C GLU A 55 1.78 4.26 11.40
N CYS A 56 2.28 3.13 11.83
CA CYS A 56 1.46 2.12 12.48
C CYS A 56 2.29 1.36 13.51
N ALA A 57 1.61 0.73 14.46
CA ALA A 57 2.29 -0.09 15.46
C ALA A 57 2.76 -1.38 14.79
N THR A 58 4.03 -1.42 14.43
CA THR A 58 4.63 -2.59 13.80
C THR A 58 6.07 -2.75 14.28
N ASP A 59 6.49 -3.99 14.48
CA ASP A 59 7.87 -4.33 14.77
C ASP A 59 8.65 -4.65 13.49
N ARG A 60 7.98 -4.65 12.34
CA ARG A 60 8.56 -4.93 11.03
C ARG A 60 8.07 -3.91 10.01
N ALA A 61 8.91 -2.93 9.72
CA ALA A 61 8.63 -1.99 8.64
C ALA A 61 8.76 -2.71 7.30
N LEU A 62 7.83 -2.43 6.38
CA LEU A 62 7.90 -2.99 5.04
C LEU A 62 7.23 -2.08 4.02
N TRP A 63 7.72 -2.15 2.79
CA TRP A 63 7.09 -1.54 1.64
C TRP A 63 6.07 -2.50 1.06
N LEU A 64 4.86 -1.99 0.83
CA LEU A 64 3.73 -2.78 0.33
C LEU A 64 3.34 -2.26 -1.05
N PRO A 65 3.56 -3.04 -2.12
CA PRO A 65 3.08 -2.64 -3.44
C PRO A 65 1.57 -2.85 -3.53
N TYR A 66 0.89 -1.91 -4.20
CA TYR A 66 -0.54 -1.97 -4.45
C TYR A 66 -0.77 -2.32 -5.90
N VAL A 67 -1.46 -3.40 -6.16
CA VAL A 67 -1.82 -3.86 -7.50
C VAL A 67 -3.29 -3.55 -7.74
N GLU A 68 -3.57 -2.79 -8.80
CA GLU A 68 -4.95 -2.43 -9.12
C GLU A 68 -5.70 -3.61 -9.71
N VAL A 69 -6.90 -3.85 -9.19
CA VAL A 69 -7.80 -4.90 -9.66
C VAL A 69 -9.17 -4.32 -9.94
N ALA A 70 -9.92 -4.96 -10.82
CA ALA A 70 -11.26 -4.49 -11.19
C ALA A 70 -12.30 -4.77 -10.09
N GLN A 71 -12.22 -5.93 -9.46
CA GLN A 71 -13.18 -6.38 -8.45
C GLN A 71 -12.43 -6.95 -7.27
N ILE A 72 -12.44 -6.23 -6.15
CA ILE A 72 -11.61 -6.58 -4.99
C ILE A 72 -11.99 -7.94 -4.39
N ASP A 73 -13.28 -8.23 -4.30
CA ASP A 73 -13.72 -9.48 -3.70
C ASP A 73 -13.29 -10.68 -4.56
N ALA A 74 -13.51 -10.59 -5.87
CA ALA A 74 -13.14 -11.66 -6.79
C ALA A 74 -11.63 -11.86 -6.84
N ALA A 75 -10.87 -10.77 -6.83
CA ALA A 75 -9.41 -10.84 -6.86
C ALA A 75 -8.86 -11.45 -5.57
N THR A 76 -9.43 -11.10 -4.43
CA THR A 76 -9.01 -11.66 -3.13
C THR A 76 -9.34 -13.15 -3.06
N ASP A 77 -10.52 -13.56 -3.53
CA ASP A 77 -10.89 -14.97 -3.58
C ASP A 77 -9.99 -15.76 -4.53
N ALA A 78 -9.64 -15.18 -5.67
CA ALA A 78 -8.73 -15.83 -6.62
C ALA A 78 -7.34 -16.00 -6.01
N ALA A 79 -6.86 -15.02 -5.25
CA ALA A 79 -5.58 -15.13 -4.56
C ALA A 79 -5.61 -16.27 -3.53
N ARG A 80 -6.69 -16.34 -2.75
CA ARG A 80 -6.87 -17.42 -1.77
C ARG A 80 -6.90 -18.79 -2.45
N ALA A 81 -7.60 -18.91 -3.56
CA ALA A 81 -7.68 -20.14 -4.31
C ALA A 81 -6.33 -20.55 -4.91
N SER A 82 -5.46 -19.58 -5.14
CA SER A 82 -4.10 -19.83 -5.68
C SER A 82 -3.06 -20.10 -4.60
N GLY A 83 -3.47 -20.16 -3.33
CA GLY A 83 -2.59 -20.51 -2.23
C GLY A 83 -2.08 -19.36 -1.39
N ALA A 84 -2.49 -18.12 -1.68
CA ALA A 84 -2.11 -16.98 -0.87
C ALA A 84 -2.88 -16.97 0.45
N ALA A 85 -2.24 -16.49 1.51
CA ALA A 85 -2.92 -16.20 2.77
C ALA A 85 -3.49 -14.79 2.70
N VAL A 86 -4.74 -14.62 3.13
CA VAL A 86 -5.37 -13.31 3.19
C VAL A 86 -5.10 -12.73 4.57
N LEU A 87 -4.27 -11.69 4.63
CA LEU A 87 -3.89 -11.04 5.89
C LEU A 87 -4.89 -9.96 6.28
N LEU A 88 -5.53 -9.33 5.31
CA LEU A 88 -6.59 -8.35 5.52
C LEU A 88 -7.66 -8.59 4.48
N GLU A 89 -8.87 -8.92 4.92
CA GLU A 89 -10.02 -9.07 4.02
C GLU A 89 -10.38 -7.71 3.39
N PRO A 90 -11.08 -7.71 2.25
CA PRO A 90 -11.44 -6.46 1.59
C PRO A 90 -12.10 -5.47 2.53
N ARG A 91 -11.58 -4.25 2.55
CA ARG A 91 -12.05 -3.19 3.42
C ARG A 91 -12.13 -1.89 2.65
N GLU A 92 -13.20 -1.16 2.85
CA GLU A 92 -13.38 0.14 2.24
C GLU A 92 -12.60 1.21 2.99
N GLY A 93 -11.96 2.10 2.24
CA GLY A 93 -11.32 3.30 2.74
C GLY A 93 -11.74 4.50 1.91
N PRO A 94 -11.18 5.69 2.17
CA PRO A 94 -11.59 6.90 1.46
C PRO A 94 -11.42 6.84 -0.05
N GLY A 95 -10.35 6.21 -0.53
CA GLY A 95 -10.03 6.18 -1.96
C GLY A 95 -10.48 4.94 -2.70
N GLY A 96 -10.91 3.90 -1.99
CA GLY A 96 -11.29 2.64 -2.62
C GLY A 96 -11.31 1.49 -1.62
N TRP A 97 -11.17 0.28 -2.14
CA TRP A 97 -11.16 -0.94 -1.33
C TRP A 97 -9.81 -1.61 -1.41
N ARG A 98 -9.37 -2.17 -0.30
CA ARG A 98 -8.07 -2.81 -0.17
C ARG A 98 -8.19 -4.16 0.51
N SER A 99 -7.41 -5.13 0.04
CA SER A 99 -7.10 -6.34 0.78
C SER A 99 -5.58 -6.53 0.77
N VAL A 100 -5.07 -7.37 1.66
CA VAL A 100 -3.64 -7.66 1.73
C VAL A 100 -3.45 -9.16 1.73
N ILE A 101 -2.55 -9.63 0.89
CA ILE A 101 -2.24 -11.05 0.77
C ILE A 101 -0.75 -11.29 1.00
N ALA A 102 -0.43 -12.46 1.54
CA ALA A 102 0.94 -12.98 1.61
C ALA A 102 1.04 -14.16 0.65
N THR A 103 2.06 -14.16 -0.18
CA THR A 103 2.20 -15.19 -1.21
C THR A 103 3.03 -16.38 -0.71
N PRO A 104 2.81 -17.59 -1.23
CA PRO A 104 3.62 -18.74 -0.85
C PRO A 104 5.12 -18.56 -1.15
N ALA A 105 5.43 -17.75 -2.17
CA ALA A 105 6.82 -17.45 -2.51
C ALA A 105 7.47 -16.46 -1.56
N GLY A 106 6.69 -15.87 -0.67
CA GLY A 106 7.12 -14.82 0.26
C GLY A 106 6.71 -13.44 -0.21
N GLY A 107 6.68 -12.51 0.73
CA GLY A 107 6.31 -11.12 0.46
C GLY A 107 4.81 -10.88 0.60
N GLU A 108 4.47 -9.60 0.68
CA GLU A 108 3.09 -9.15 0.82
C GLU A 108 2.74 -8.18 -0.30
N ILE A 109 1.48 -8.21 -0.71
CA ILE A 109 0.95 -7.35 -1.76
C ILE A 109 -0.44 -6.89 -1.33
N ALA A 110 -0.74 -5.61 -1.54
CA ALA A 110 -2.09 -5.10 -1.41
C ALA A 110 -2.81 -5.18 -2.75
N LEU A 111 -4.03 -5.65 -2.73
CA LEU A 111 -4.94 -5.56 -3.87
C LEU A 111 -5.78 -4.30 -3.69
N TRP A 112 -5.99 -3.56 -4.75
CA TRP A 112 -6.59 -2.24 -4.68
C TRP A 112 -7.64 -2.05 -5.77
N GLN A 113 -8.83 -1.64 -5.35
CA GLN A 113 -9.90 -1.25 -6.28
C GLN A 113 -10.26 0.19 -6.01
N PRO A 114 -9.93 1.12 -6.91
CA PRO A 114 -10.23 2.54 -6.68
C PRO A 114 -11.74 2.80 -6.77
N LYS A 115 -12.21 3.79 -6.05
CA LYS A 115 -13.59 4.30 -6.20
C LYS A 115 -13.75 5.00 -7.54
N ARG A 116 -14.91 4.84 -8.11
CA ARG A 116 -15.24 5.43 -9.40
C ARG A 116 -16.27 6.53 -9.26
#